data_0ba154d46086efb8e0241d2e6b7d033f
#
_entry.id   0ba154d46086efb8e0241d2e6b7d033f
#
_cell.length_a   1.000
_cell.length_b   1.000
_cell.length_c   1.000
_cell.angle_alpha   90.00
_cell.angle_beta   90.00
_cell.angle_gamma   90.00
#
_symmetry.space_group_name_H-M   'P 1'
#
loop_
_entity.id
_entity.type
_entity.pdbx_description
1 polymer ?
#
loop_
_entity_poly.entity_id
_entity_poly.type
_entity_poly.pdbx_seq_one_letter_code
_entity_poly.pdbx_strand_id
1 'polypeptide(L)'
;QKSTLDEAINLLVDKIHSVQPNEIAGHIGDMINMENALSFKKFFEKLKSENLEFREKDFYINPDEKMNYIFNSSIAGIEEADLILLVGTNPRYEASILNARIRKTFVQKKIPIFSIGNPGDLTYEYEIIGDSTEDIKKIVNKEHDFSQKLLSAKKPLIIIGESALELKSGGYVFEEFKKFLTKNNLINENWNGLNILVQNASTVGLLDLKILQNKKEKSSSFFHDLKNRKFKLLYLLGS
;
A
#
# COMPACT_ATOMS: atom_id res chain seq x y z
N GLN A 1 -37.96 9.27 3.84
CA GLN A 1 -38.66 10.47 4.35
C GLN A 1 -37.93 11.71 3.83
N LYS A 2 -38.64 12.70 3.28
CA LYS A 2 -38.04 13.98 2.96
C LYS A 2 -37.83 14.76 4.27
N SER A 3 -36.61 15.22 4.54
CA SER A 3 -36.24 16.05 5.69
C SER A 3 -35.42 17.25 5.24
N THR A 4 -35.34 18.26 6.06
CA THR A 4 -34.42 19.38 5.88
C THR A 4 -33.03 18.99 6.34
N LEU A 5 -32.01 19.77 5.90
CA LEU A 5 -30.63 19.55 6.33
C LEU A 5 -30.49 19.68 7.88
N ASP A 6 -31.17 20.68 8.45
CA ASP A 6 -31.12 20.93 9.91
C ASP A 6 -31.73 19.79 10.70
N GLU A 7 -32.89 19.22 10.26
CA GLU A 7 -33.46 18.04 10.87
C GLU A 7 -32.52 16.84 10.80
N ALA A 8 -31.86 16.62 9.67
CA ALA A 8 -30.89 15.54 9.51
C ALA A 8 -29.67 15.72 10.42
N ILE A 9 -29.15 16.95 10.53
CA ILE A 9 -28.03 17.27 11.42
C ILE A 9 -28.40 17.05 12.88
N ASN A 10 -29.59 17.53 13.32
CA ASN A 10 -30.05 17.35 14.68
C ASN A 10 -30.19 15.87 15.05
N LEU A 11 -30.78 15.07 14.16
CA LEU A 11 -30.88 13.62 14.35
C LEU A 11 -29.49 12.94 14.47
N LEU A 12 -28.52 13.37 13.66
CA LEU A 12 -27.16 12.88 13.72
C LEU A 12 -26.50 13.25 15.06
N VAL A 13 -26.65 14.49 15.51
CA VAL A 13 -26.12 14.96 16.80
C VAL A 13 -26.69 14.16 17.95
N ASP A 14 -28.01 13.96 17.99
CA ASP A 14 -28.68 13.15 19.01
C ASP A 14 -28.16 11.71 19.00
N LYS A 15 -27.97 11.14 17.81
CA LYS A 15 -27.42 9.79 17.65
C LYS A 15 -25.99 9.69 18.15
N ILE A 16 -25.13 10.65 17.82
CA ILE A 16 -23.74 10.73 18.32
C ILE A 16 -23.72 10.78 19.85
N HIS A 17 -24.57 11.60 20.46
CA HIS A 17 -24.65 11.74 21.92
C HIS A 17 -25.18 10.47 22.61
N SER A 18 -25.94 9.63 21.90
CA SER A 18 -26.51 8.39 22.43
C SER A 18 -25.56 7.19 22.44
N VAL A 19 -24.38 7.29 21.86
CA VAL A 19 -23.43 6.18 21.71
C VAL A 19 -22.06 6.53 22.32
N GLN A 20 -21.29 5.51 22.69
CA GLN A 20 -19.94 5.72 23.21
C GLN A 20 -18.93 5.97 22.06
N PRO A 21 -17.84 6.72 22.28
CA PRO A 21 -16.83 6.98 21.26
C PRO A 21 -16.29 5.73 20.56
N ASN A 22 -16.07 4.64 21.29
CA ASN A 22 -15.61 3.37 20.76
C ASN A 22 -16.65 2.59 19.95
N GLU A 23 -17.91 3.03 19.96
CA GLU A 23 -19.01 2.47 19.15
C GLU A 23 -19.26 3.27 17.86
N ILE A 24 -18.48 4.36 17.66
CA ILE A 24 -18.51 5.16 16.43
C ILE A 24 -17.34 4.75 15.56
N ALA A 25 -17.60 4.52 14.28
CA ALA A 25 -16.58 4.17 13.29
C ALA A 25 -16.74 5.03 12.03
N GLY A 26 -15.62 5.23 11.33
CA GLY A 26 -15.57 5.93 10.05
C GLY A 26 -14.81 5.15 9.01
N HIS A 27 -15.33 5.12 7.79
CA HIS A 27 -14.65 4.58 6.63
C HIS A 27 -14.49 5.66 5.56
N ILE A 28 -13.29 5.78 5.00
CA ILE A 28 -12.95 6.78 3.98
C ILE A 28 -12.73 6.04 2.66
N GLY A 29 -13.44 6.45 1.61
CA GLY A 29 -13.28 5.90 0.28
C GLY A 29 -12.00 6.35 -0.43
N ASP A 30 -11.70 5.68 -1.53
CA ASP A 30 -10.42 5.75 -2.24
C ASP A 30 -10.22 7.00 -3.13
N MET A 31 -11.29 7.75 -3.40
CA MET A 31 -11.27 8.94 -4.27
C MET A 31 -11.48 10.26 -3.52
N ILE A 32 -11.26 10.24 -2.21
CA ILE A 32 -11.46 11.43 -1.38
C ILE A 32 -10.32 12.45 -1.53
N ASN A 33 -10.63 13.74 -1.53
CA ASN A 33 -9.62 14.78 -1.45
C ASN A 33 -9.09 14.92 0.00
N MET A 34 -7.88 15.46 0.13
CA MET A 34 -7.19 15.50 1.42
C MET A 34 -7.80 16.51 2.40
N GLU A 35 -8.45 17.55 1.92
CA GLU A 35 -9.15 18.54 2.75
C GLU A 35 -10.34 17.91 3.47
N ASN A 36 -11.13 17.12 2.76
CA ASN A 36 -12.25 16.40 3.35
C ASN A 36 -11.76 15.29 4.29
N ALA A 37 -10.71 14.56 3.91
CA ALA A 37 -10.12 13.54 4.76
C ALA A 37 -9.56 14.13 6.06
N LEU A 38 -8.87 15.27 5.99
CA LEU A 38 -8.36 15.98 7.18
C LEU A 38 -9.51 16.48 8.08
N SER A 39 -10.57 17.03 7.46
CA SER A 39 -11.75 17.50 8.20
C SER A 39 -12.44 16.35 8.91
N PHE A 40 -12.55 15.20 8.24
CA PHE A 40 -13.11 13.98 8.79
C PHE A 40 -12.28 13.43 9.94
N LYS A 41 -10.96 13.38 9.79
CA LYS A 41 -10.04 13.00 10.87
C LYS A 41 -10.23 13.89 12.10
N LYS A 42 -10.23 15.23 11.92
CA LYS A 42 -10.44 16.19 13.02
C LYS A 42 -11.81 16.02 13.69
N PHE A 43 -12.84 15.66 12.92
CA PHE A 43 -14.14 15.36 13.47
C PHE A 43 -14.09 14.14 14.38
N PHE A 44 -13.46 13.04 13.95
CA PHE A 44 -13.28 11.84 14.77
C PHE A 44 -12.40 12.07 16.00
N GLU A 45 -11.37 12.90 15.90
CA GLU A 45 -10.56 13.33 17.05
C GLU A 45 -11.42 14.04 18.11
N LYS A 46 -12.34 14.92 17.69
CA LYS A 46 -13.29 15.59 18.60
C LYS A 46 -14.29 14.61 19.23
N LEU A 47 -14.71 13.60 18.49
CA LEU A 47 -15.56 12.51 19.00
C LEU A 47 -14.80 11.56 19.93
N LYS A 48 -13.45 11.67 20.01
CA LYS A 48 -12.56 10.74 20.73
C LYS A 48 -12.71 9.30 20.26
N SER A 49 -13.01 9.11 18.97
CA SER A 49 -13.04 7.80 18.33
C SER A 49 -11.80 7.58 17.48
N GLU A 50 -11.13 6.44 17.66
CA GLU A 50 -9.98 6.01 16.89
C GLU A 50 -10.34 4.98 15.80
N ASN A 51 -11.63 4.69 15.61
CA ASN A 51 -12.09 3.66 14.69
C ASN A 51 -12.21 4.22 13.26
N LEU A 52 -11.09 4.61 12.68
CA LEU A 52 -11.00 5.03 11.29
C LEU A 52 -10.32 3.96 10.44
N GLU A 53 -10.84 3.72 9.25
CA GLU A 53 -10.26 2.83 8.24
C GLU A 53 -10.50 3.40 6.84
N PHE A 54 -9.60 3.10 5.91
CA PHE A 54 -9.77 3.47 4.51
C PHE A 54 -9.46 2.33 3.54
N ARG A 55 -8.87 1.24 4.02
CA ARG A 55 -8.54 0.09 3.16
C ARG A 55 -9.82 -0.68 2.85
N GLU A 56 -10.12 -0.84 1.58
CA GLU A 56 -11.22 -1.67 1.13
C GLU A 56 -10.84 -3.16 1.10
N LYS A 57 -9.55 -3.43 0.90
CA LYS A 57 -8.96 -4.76 0.92
C LYS A 57 -8.06 -4.93 2.13
N ASP A 58 -7.95 -6.16 2.60
CA ASP A 58 -7.12 -6.50 3.75
C ASP A 58 -5.67 -6.71 3.34
N PHE A 59 -4.91 -5.65 3.16
CA PHE A 59 -3.49 -5.70 2.84
C PHE A 59 -2.61 -5.10 3.95
N TYR A 60 -1.40 -5.66 4.06
CA TYR A 60 -0.39 -5.15 4.98
C TYR A 60 0.16 -3.82 4.49
N ILE A 61 0.26 -2.85 5.39
CA ILE A 61 1.00 -1.61 5.16
C ILE A 61 1.64 -1.15 6.47
N ASN A 62 2.85 -0.64 6.39
CA ASN A 62 3.56 -0.10 7.56
C ASN A 62 3.53 1.45 7.50
N PRO A 63 2.70 2.12 8.32
CA PRO A 63 2.53 3.57 8.28
C PRO A 63 3.60 4.36 9.04
N ASP A 64 4.57 3.69 9.68
CA ASP A 64 5.53 4.34 10.59
C ASP A 64 6.43 5.35 9.87
N GLU A 65 6.89 5.00 8.67
CA GLU A 65 7.80 5.80 7.87
C GLU A 65 7.25 5.97 6.46
N LYS A 66 7.38 7.16 5.89
CA LYS A 66 6.89 7.47 4.55
C LYS A 66 7.46 6.54 3.48
N MET A 67 8.72 6.16 3.60
CA MET A 67 9.36 5.23 2.66
C MET A 67 8.70 3.84 2.60
N ASN A 68 7.89 3.47 3.57
CA ASN A 68 7.25 2.16 3.62
C ASN A 68 5.99 2.03 2.75
N TYR A 69 5.49 3.14 2.18
CA TYR A 69 4.22 3.14 1.44
C TYR A 69 4.20 4.00 0.19
N ILE A 70 5.35 4.53 -0.23
CA ILE A 70 5.46 5.34 -1.46
C ILE A 70 6.31 4.65 -2.53
N PHE A 71 6.27 5.23 -3.72
CA PHE A 71 7.17 4.90 -4.81
C PHE A 71 8.47 5.71 -4.64
N ASN A 72 9.43 5.17 -3.90
CA ASN A 72 10.62 5.88 -3.42
C ASN A 72 11.58 6.34 -4.52
N SER A 73 11.77 5.52 -5.56
CA SER A 73 12.69 5.84 -6.66
C SER A 73 12.20 6.94 -7.59
N SER A 74 10.98 7.43 -7.40
CA SER A 74 10.22 8.23 -8.35
C SER A 74 9.94 7.53 -9.70
N ILE A 75 8.99 8.03 -10.47
CA ILE A 75 8.70 7.49 -11.82
C ILE A 75 9.88 7.71 -12.76
N ALA A 76 10.57 8.86 -12.65
CA ALA A 76 11.76 9.15 -13.44
C ALA A 76 12.94 8.24 -13.09
N GLY A 77 13.11 7.89 -11.82
CA GLY A 77 14.16 7.01 -11.33
C GLY A 77 14.11 5.59 -11.90
N ILE A 78 12.99 5.14 -12.45
CA ILE A 78 12.92 3.86 -13.17
C ILE A 78 13.96 3.81 -14.30
N GLU A 79 14.24 4.94 -14.94
CA GLU A 79 15.23 5.00 -16.03
C GLU A 79 16.69 4.88 -15.53
N GLU A 80 16.91 5.01 -14.22
CA GLU A 80 18.24 4.85 -13.61
C GLU A 80 18.52 3.42 -13.17
N ALA A 81 17.47 2.60 -13.04
CA ALA A 81 17.61 1.22 -12.59
C ALA A 81 18.48 0.38 -13.52
N ASP A 82 19.19 -0.57 -12.95
CA ASP A 82 19.99 -1.57 -13.67
C ASP A 82 19.43 -3.01 -13.52
N LEU A 83 18.43 -3.18 -12.64
CA LEU A 83 17.67 -4.40 -12.46
C LEU A 83 16.27 -4.03 -11.95
N ILE A 84 15.21 -4.68 -12.45
CA ILE A 84 13.84 -4.52 -11.94
C ILE A 84 13.31 -5.87 -11.47
N LEU A 85 12.70 -5.88 -10.26
CA LEU A 85 11.96 -6.99 -9.70
C LEU A 85 10.52 -6.56 -9.43
N LEU A 86 9.57 -7.26 -10.05
CA LEU A 86 8.14 -7.12 -9.81
C LEU A 86 7.68 -8.19 -8.82
N VAL A 87 6.94 -7.82 -7.76
CA VAL A 87 6.46 -8.74 -6.74
C VAL A 87 4.95 -8.57 -6.57
N GLY A 88 4.19 -9.55 -7.05
CA GLY A 88 2.72 -9.53 -6.95
C GLY A 88 2.08 -8.28 -7.52
N THR A 89 2.53 -7.83 -8.69
CA THR A 89 1.99 -6.66 -9.39
C THR A 89 1.94 -6.87 -10.89
N ASN A 90 0.91 -6.35 -11.52
CA ASN A 90 0.82 -6.19 -12.97
C ASN A 90 0.80 -4.70 -13.31
N PRO A 91 1.95 -4.05 -13.51
CA PRO A 91 2.02 -2.61 -13.74
C PRO A 91 1.31 -2.17 -15.04
N ARG A 92 1.05 -3.08 -15.99
CA ARG A 92 0.28 -2.75 -17.20
C ARG A 92 -1.16 -2.38 -16.90
N TYR A 93 -1.78 -3.07 -15.93
CA TYR A 93 -3.16 -2.81 -15.52
C TYR A 93 -3.25 -1.87 -14.32
N GLU A 94 -2.34 -2.00 -13.36
CA GLU A 94 -2.37 -1.25 -12.10
C GLU A 94 -1.81 0.17 -12.24
N ALA A 95 -0.81 0.36 -13.13
CA ALA A 95 -0.13 1.65 -13.32
C ALA A 95 0.43 1.75 -14.75
N SER A 96 -0.43 1.92 -15.75
CA SER A 96 -0.08 1.86 -17.17
C SER A 96 1.02 2.84 -17.59
N ILE A 97 1.07 4.04 -17.01
CA ILE A 97 2.11 5.05 -17.29
C ILE A 97 3.46 4.59 -16.72
N LEU A 98 3.46 3.98 -15.54
CA LEU A 98 4.66 3.37 -14.94
C LEU A 98 5.16 2.20 -15.80
N ASN A 99 4.25 1.34 -16.26
CA ASN A 99 4.58 0.25 -17.18
C ASN A 99 5.21 0.76 -18.49
N ALA A 100 4.67 1.84 -19.07
CA ALA A 100 5.27 2.47 -20.25
C ALA A 100 6.69 2.97 -19.98
N ARG A 101 6.97 3.47 -18.78
CA ARG A 101 8.31 3.91 -18.37
C ARG A 101 9.27 2.71 -18.21
N ILE A 102 8.82 1.62 -17.59
CA ILE A 102 9.59 0.37 -17.50
C ILE A 102 9.91 -0.15 -18.90
N ARG A 103 8.90 -0.20 -19.80
CA ARG A 103 9.09 -0.61 -21.19
C ARG A 103 10.10 0.27 -21.92
N LYS A 104 10.04 1.59 -21.76
CA LYS A 104 11.03 2.52 -22.33
C LYS A 104 12.43 2.17 -21.86
N THR A 105 12.64 1.97 -20.57
CA THR A 105 13.92 1.63 -19.97
C THR A 105 14.43 0.29 -20.50
N PHE A 106 13.57 -0.73 -20.56
CA PHE A 106 13.91 -2.04 -21.15
C PHE A 106 14.36 -1.92 -22.61
N VAL A 107 13.61 -1.20 -23.45
CA VAL A 107 13.94 -1.04 -24.87
C VAL A 107 15.28 -0.33 -25.07
N GLN A 108 15.54 0.73 -24.29
CA GLN A 108 16.74 1.54 -24.42
C GLN A 108 18.00 0.90 -23.82
N LYS A 109 17.89 0.27 -22.67
CA LYS A 109 19.04 -0.20 -21.88
C LYS A 109 19.16 -1.72 -21.79
N LYS A 110 18.11 -2.45 -22.20
CA LYS A 110 18.07 -3.93 -22.09
C LYS A 110 18.33 -4.45 -20.67
N ILE A 111 17.86 -3.71 -19.65
CA ILE A 111 18.01 -4.12 -18.26
C ILE A 111 17.23 -5.41 -17.99
N PRO A 112 17.73 -6.32 -17.13
CA PRO A 112 16.99 -7.51 -16.76
C PRO A 112 15.78 -7.16 -15.90
N ILE A 113 14.64 -7.78 -16.22
CA ILE A 113 13.39 -7.64 -15.47
C ILE A 113 12.98 -9.02 -14.99
N PHE A 114 12.67 -9.12 -13.70
CA PHE A 114 12.26 -10.34 -13.03
C PHE A 114 10.89 -10.17 -12.38
N SER A 115 10.20 -11.30 -12.17
CA SER A 115 8.91 -11.31 -11.49
C SER A 115 8.81 -12.46 -10.49
N ILE A 116 8.22 -12.19 -9.34
CA ILE A 116 7.65 -13.19 -8.43
C ILE A 116 6.13 -13.11 -8.58
N GLY A 117 5.54 -14.20 -9.03
CA GLY A 117 4.20 -14.25 -9.59
C GLY A 117 4.19 -14.02 -11.12
N ASN A 118 3.08 -14.34 -11.74
CA ASN A 118 2.91 -14.18 -13.19
C ASN A 118 2.05 -12.94 -13.51
N PRO A 119 2.65 -11.82 -13.94
CA PRO A 119 1.92 -10.62 -14.32
C PRO A 119 1.28 -10.69 -15.71
N GLY A 120 1.49 -11.76 -16.49
CA GLY A 120 0.98 -11.89 -17.86
C GLY A 120 1.74 -11.01 -18.86
N ASP A 121 1.08 -10.56 -19.91
CA ASP A 121 1.71 -9.74 -20.95
C ASP A 121 1.96 -8.31 -20.48
N LEU A 122 3.23 -7.95 -20.28
CA LEU A 122 3.68 -6.60 -19.90
C LEU A 122 4.17 -5.75 -21.08
N THR A 123 4.18 -6.33 -22.31
CA THR A 123 4.71 -5.71 -23.54
C THR A 123 6.25 -5.60 -23.59
N TYR A 124 6.96 -6.28 -22.71
CA TYR A 124 8.40 -6.46 -22.67
C TYR A 124 8.74 -7.82 -22.04
N GLU A 125 9.97 -8.29 -22.29
CA GLU A 125 10.44 -9.57 -21.76
C GLU A 125 10.79 -9.45 -20.27
N TYR A 126 10.47 -10.48 -19.51
CA TYR A 126 10.82 -10.66 -18.11
C TYR A 126 10.98 -12.15 -17.78
N GLU A 127 11.68 -12.46 -16.70
CA GLU A 127 11.90 -13.81 -16.20
C GLU A 127 11.09 -14.01 -14.91
N ILE A 128 10.26 -15.07 -14.86
CA ILE A 128 9.58 -15.46 -13.61
C ILE A 128 10.58 -16.29 -12.80
N ILE A 129 10.89 -15.82 -11.58
CA ILE A 129 11.88 -16.44 -10.69
C ILE A 129 11.24 -17.11 -9.46
N GLY A 130 9.92 -17.08 -9.38
CA GLY A 130 9.13 -17.70 -8.32
C GLY A 130 7.68 -17.24 -8.36
N ASP A 131 6.84 -17.84 -7.53
CA ASP A 131 5.41 -17.52 -7.44
C ASP A 131 4.88 -17.50 -6.00
N SER A 132 5.77 -17.66 -5.03
CA SER A 132 5.42 -17.90 -3.62
C SER A 132 6.26 -17.07 -2.65
N THR A 133 5.77 -16.96 -1.41
CA THR A 133 6.54 -16.38 -0.30
C THR A 133 7.79 -17.20 0.04
N GLU A 134 7.79 -18.50 -0.25
CA GLU A 134 8.95 -19.36 0.01
C GLU A 134 10.12 -18.99 -0.93
N ASP A 135 9.84 -18.58 -2.16
CA ASP A 135 10.88 -18.12 -3.08
C ASP A 135 11.47 -16.79 -2.60
N ILE A 136 10.65 -15.90 -2.06
CA ILE A 136 11.12 -14.66 -1.42
C ILE A 136 12.04 -15.00 -0.25
N LYS A 137 11.67 -15.97 0.59
CA LYS A 137 12.49 -16.42 1.72
C LYS A 137 13.85 -16.96 1.25
N LYS A 138 13.89 -17.77 0.20
CA LYS A 138 15.15 -18.25 -0.40
C LYS A 138 16.01 -17.09 -0.91
N ILE A 139 15.38 -16.07 -1.54
CA ILE A 139 16.09 -14.89 -2.04
C ILE A 139 16.76 -14.13 -0.90
N VAL A 140 16.02 -13.81 0.16
CA VAL A 140 16.57 -13.03 1.29
C VAL A 140 17.59 -13.83 2.12
N ASN A 141 17.49 -15.15 2.13
CA ASN A 141 18.47 -16.05 2.75
C ASN A 141 19.70 -16.31 1.85
N LYS A 142 19.73 -15.80 0.63
CA LYS A 142 20.79 -16.03 -0.36
C LYS A 142 20.88 -17.48 -0.85
N GLU A 143 19.79 -18.21 -0.81
CA GLU A 143 19.66 -19.59 -1.26
C GLU A 143 19.13 -19.71 -2.70
N HIS A 144 18.77 -18.58 -3.32
CA HIS A 144 18.25 -18.50 -4.67
C HIS A 144 19.29 -17.84 -5.58
N ASP A 145 19.46 -18.32 -6.82
CA ASP A 145 20.43 -17.79 -7.80
C ASP A 145 20.21 -16.28 -8.08
N PHE A 146 18.97 -15.83 -8.06
CA PHE A 146 18.64 -14.42 -8.21
C PHE A 146 19.26 -13.53 -7.13
N SER A 147 19.52 -14.05 -5.93
CA SER A 147 20.12 -13.27 -4.84
C SER A 147 21.46 -12.66 -5.22
N GLN A 148 22.27 -13.37 -5.99
CA GLN A 148 23.57 -12.86 -6.47
C GLN A 148 23.37 -11.75 -7.50
N LYS A 149 22.40 -11.89 -8.42
CA LYS A 149 22.05 -10.85 -9.39
C LYS A 149 21.59 -9.58 -8.66
N LEU A 150 20.72 -9.71 -7.64
CA LEU A 150 20.23 -8.59 -6.85
C LEU A 150 21.35 -7.90 -6.06
N LEU A 151 22.27 -8.66 -5.45
CA LEU A 151 23.40 -8.11 -4.69
C LEU A 151 24.45 -7.43 -5.56
N SER A 152 24.58 -7.83 -6.83
CA SER A 152 25.53 -7.21 -7.79
C SER A 152 24.97 -5.95 -8.45
N ALA A 153 23.65 -5.73 -8.39
CA ALA A 153 23.01 -4.54 -8.95
C ALA A 153 23.42 -3.28 -8.16
N LYS A 154 23.67 -2.20 -8.87
CA LYS A 154 24.01 -0.90 -8.27
C LYS A 154 22.76 -0.08 -7.91
N LYS A 155 21.73 -0.20 -8.73
CA LYS A 155 20.45 0.50 -8.61
C LYS A 155 19.28 -0.46 -8.82
N PRO A 156 19.14 -1.50 -7.98
CA PRO A 156 18.02 -2.42 -8.10
C PRO A 156 16.70 -1.70 -7.78
N LEU A 157 15.66 -2.00 -8.55
CA LEU A 157 14.33 -1.44 -8.38
C LEU A 157 13.35 -2.59 -8.10
N ILE A 158 12.79 -2.60 -6.91
CA ILE A 158 11.80 -3.60 -6.48
C ILE A 158 10.46 -2.90 -6.39
N ILE A 159 9.43 -3.46 -7.03
CA ILE A 159 8.05 -2.97 -6.99
C ILE A 159 7.19 -4.05 -6.36
N ILE A 160 6.69 -3.77 -5.16
CA ILE A 160 5.76 -4.65 -4.44
C ILE A 160 4.34 -4.10 -4.65
N GLY A 161 3.47 -4.90 -5.26
CA GLY A 161 2.07 -4.56 -5.45
C GLY A 161 1.19 -5.02 -4.30
N GLU A 162 -0.04 -4.52 -4.27
CA GLU A 162 -1.03 -4.87 -3.23
C GLU A 162 -1.31 -6.37 -3.17
N SER A 163 -1.32 -7.08 -4.32
CA SER A 163 -1.57 -8.53 -4.33
C SER A 163 -0.58 -9.32 -3.48
N ALA A 164 0.69 -8.92 -3.42
CA ALA A 164 1.66 -9.53 -2.51
C ALA A 164 1.41 -9.15 -1.05
N LEU A 165 0.93 -7.95 -0.81
CA LEU A 165 0.65 -7.42 0.54
C LEU A 165 -0.70 -7.94 1.10
N GLU A 166 -1.63 -8.34 0.25
CA GLU A 166 -2.91 -8.98 0.63
C GLU A 166 -2.69 -10.40 1.19
N LEU A 167 -1.60 -11.07 0.82
CA LEU A 167 -1.29 -12.40 1.35
C LEU A 167 -1.18 -12.37 2.87
N LYS A 168 -1.48 -13.48 3.54
CA LYS A 168 -1.24 -13.62 5.00
C LYS A 168 0.21 -13.33 5.38
N SER A 169 1.12 -13.59 4.46
CA SER A 169 2.56 -13.32 4.57
C SER A 169 2.97 -11.92 4.09
N GLY A 170 2.03 -11.04 3.72
CA GLY A 170 2.35 -9.72 3.15
C GLY A 170 3.28 -8.88 4.03
N GLY A 171 3.10 -8.91 5.34
CA GLY A 171 4.01 -8.26 6.28
C GLY A 171 5.42 -8.85 6.23
N TYR A 172 5.54 -10.18 6.16
CA TYR A 172 6.83 -10.86 6.00
C TYR A 172 7.51 -10.44 4.68
N VAL A 173 6.76 -10.44 3.57
CA VAL A 173 7.28 -10.05 2.25
C VAL A 173 7.90 -8.66 2.30
N PHE A 174 7.19 -7.68 2.82
CA PHE A 174 7.67 -6.30 2.90
C PHE A 174 8.87 -6.16 3.84
N GLU A 175 8.75 -6.65 5.09
CA GLU A 175 9.76 -6.44 6.12
C GLU A 175 11.07 -7.17 5.80
N GLU A 176 11.01 -8.37 5.23
CA GLU A 176 12.22 -9.12 4.87
C GLU A 176 12.94 -8.51 3.65
N PHE A 177 12.19 -8.03 2.63
CA PHE A 177 12.84 -7.27 1.56
C PHE A 177 13.47 -5.99 2.08
N LYS A 178 12.76 -5.20 2.90
CA LYS A 178 13.32 -3.98 3.50
C LYS A 178 14.61 -4.27 4.27
N LYS A 179 14.61 -5.28 5.14
CA LYS A 179 15.80 -5.70 5.91
C LYS A 179 16.93 -6.14 5.00
N PHE A 180 16.64 -6.98 4.01
CA PHE A 180 17.64 -7.48 3.06
C PHE A 180 18.31 -6.35 2.29
N LEU A 181 17.53 -5.44 1.74
CA LEU A 181 18.05 -4.30 0.96
C LEU A 181 18.87 -3.34 1.84
N THR A 182 18.38 -3.03 3.04
CA THR A 182 19.09 -2.17 3.99
C THR A 182 20.40 -2.79 4.45
N LYS A 183 20.37 -4.07 4.85
CA LYS A 183 21.57 -4.80 5.33
C LYS A 183 22.67 -4.89 4.28
N ASN A 184 22.30 -4.96 3.00
CA ASN A 184 23.25 -5.09 1.89
C ASN A 184 23.54 -3.73 1.22
N ASN A 185 23.16 -2.60 1.84
CA ASN A 185 23.39 -1.23 1.34
C ASN A 185 22.79 -0.95 -0.05
N LEU A 186 21.71 -1.66 -0.41
CA LEU A 186 20.95 -1.46 -1.65
C LEU A 186 19.86 -0.37 -1.50
N ILE A 187 19.60 0.05 -0.26
CA ILE A 187 18.92 1.29 0.11
C ILE A 187 19.94 2.17 0.82
N ASN A 188 20.18 3.37 0.30
CA ASN A 188 21.13 4.34 0.84
C ASN A 188 20.71 5.78 0.48
N GLU A 189 21.50 6.78 0.87
CA GLU A 189 21.19 8.20 0.63
C GLU A 189 21.01 8.56 -0.86
N ASN A 190 21.68 7.84 -1.76
CA ASN A 190 21.65 8.10 -3.21
C ASN A 190 20.63 7.26 -3.96
N TRP A 191 20.14 6.16 -3.37
CA TRP A 191 19.21 5.24 -4.01
C TRP A 191 18.30 4.54 -3.02
N ASN A 192 16.99 4.66 -3.26
CA ASN A 192 15.99 3.82 -2.62
C ASN A 192 15.10 3.19 -3.71
N GLY A 193 15.41 1.95 -4.06
CA GLY A 193 14.69 1.19 -5.06
C GLY A 193 13.57 0.32 -4.50
N LEU A 194 13.23 0.39 -3.21
CA LEU A 194 12.07 -0.29 -2.64
C LEU A 194 10.82 0.56 -2.85
N ASN A 195 9.90 0.08 -3.68
CA ASN A 195 8.71 0.82 -4.07
C ASN A 195 7.47 0.01 -3.74
N ILE A 196 6.46 0.68 -3.20
CA ILE A 196 5.15 0.12 -2.98
C ILE A 196 4.20 0.71 -4.04
N LEU A 197 3.51 -0.16 -4.75
CA LEU A 197 2.52 0.24 -5.73
C LEU A 197 1.12 0.02 -5.14
N VAL A 198 0.53 1.10 -4.66
CA VAL A 198 -0.86 1.13 -4.17
C VAL A 198 -1.81 1.43 -5.33
N GLN A 199 -3.00 0.86 -5.30
CA GLN A 199 -3.98 1.00 -6.38
C GLN A 199 -4.87 2.22 -6.21
N ASN A 200 -5.20 2.60 -4.97
CA ASN A 200 -6.15 3.67 -4.70
C ASN A 200 -5.46 5.04 -4.61
N ALA A 201 -6.06 6.05 -5.26
CA ALA A 201 -5.46 7.37 -5.42
C ALA A 201 -5.22 8.12 -4.10
N SER A 202 -6.09 7.93 -3.10
CA SER A 202 -5.99 8.64 -1.81
C SER A 202 -5.10 7.92 -0.78
N THR A 203 -4.73 6.65 -0.99
CA THR A 203 -4.02 5.82 0.00
C THR A 203 -2.81 6.52 0.61
N VAL A 204 -1.89 7.03 -0.22
CA VAL A 204 -0.66 7.69 0.26
C VAL A 204 -0.98 8.94 1.08
N GLY A 205 -1.93 9.76 0.61
CA GLY A 205 -2.36 10.96 1.33
C GLY A 205 -3.03 10.65 2.67
N LEU A 206 -3.84 9.60 2.74
CA LEU A 206 -4.48 9.15 3.98
C LEU A 206 -3.46 8.63 5.00
N LEU A 207 -2.40 7.97 4.52
CA LEU A 207 -1.26 7.56 5.37
C LEU A 207 -0.45 8.77 5.84
N ASP A 208 -0.17 9.75 4.96
CA ASP A 208 0.46 11.01 5.34
C ASP A 208 -0.37 11.77 6.39
N LEU A 209 -1.69 11.71 6.32
CA LEU A 209 -2.61 12.24 7.34
C LEU A 209 -2.66 11.38 8.61
N LYS A 210 -1.96 10.25 8.66
CA LYS A 210 -1.92 9.33 9.80
C LYS A 210 -3.32 8.79 10.18
N ILE A 211 -4.14 8.44 9.21
CA ILE A 211 -5.47 7.85 9.47
C ILE A 211 -5.31 6.47 10.13
N LEU A 212 -4.28 5.69 9.77
CA LEU A 212 -3.97 4.39 10.37
C LEU A 212 -2.91 4.49 11.49
N GLN A 213 -2.88 5.57 12.25
CA GLN A 213 -1.89 5.77 13.30
C GLN A 213 -1.83 4.56 14.24
N ASN A 214 -0.62 3.96 14.37
CA ASN A 214 -0.33 2.76 15.17
C ASN A 214 -1.02 1.45 14.72
N LYS A 215 -1.60 1.39 13.53
CA LYS A 215 -2.28 0.19 12.99
C LYS A 215 -1.43 -0.46 11.90
N LYS A 216 -0.40 -1.22 12.29
CA LYS A 216 0.36 -2.08 11.35
C LYS A 216 -0.44 -3.32 10.94
N GLU A 217 -1.48 -3.63 11.69
CA GLU A 217 -2.33 -4.78 11.43
C GLU A 217 -3.21 -4.55 10.20
N LYS A 218 -3.61 -5.66 9.59
CA LYS A 218 -4.57 -5.66 8.49
C LYS A 218 -5.90 -5.04 8.91
N SER A 219 -6.66 -4.55 7.94
CA SER A 219 -8.01 -3.99 8.17
C SER A 219 -9.03 -5.01 8.70
N SER A 220 -8.67 -6.29 8.72
CA SER A 220 -9.52 -7.38 9.20
C SER A 220 -10.13 -7.15 10.58
N SER A 221 -9.42 -6.46 11.48
CA SER A 221 -9.95 -6.11 12.80
C SER A 221 -11.14 -5.14 12.72
N PHE A 222 -11.06 -4.10 11.86
CA PHE A 222 -12.15 -3.16 11.66
C PHE A 222 -13.40 -3.84 11.06
N PHE A 223 -13.22 -4.61 9.99
CA PHE A 223 -14.33 -5.33 9.35
C PHE A 223 -14.88 -6.45 10.22
N HIS A 224 -14.06 -7.10 11.04
CA HIS A 224 -14.53 -8.05 12.03
C HIS A 224 -15.43 -7.38 13.08
N ASP A 225 -14.98 -6.24 13.62
CA ASP A 225 -15.74 -5.45 14.59
C ASP A 225 -17.07 -4.94 13.97
N LEU A 226 -17.03 -4.51 12.71
CA LEU A 226 -18.23 -4.11 11.97
C LEU A 226 -19.21 -5.29 11.80
N LYS A 227 -18.72 -6.47 11.39
CA LYS A 227 -19.53 -7.68 11.22
C LYS A 227 -20.15 -8.13 12.54
N ASN A 228 -19.44 -7.98 13.65
CA ASN A 228 -19.91 -8.32 14.99
C ASN A 228 -20.78 -7.22 15.63
N ARG A 229 -21.15 -6.20 14.85
CA ARG A 229 -22.03 -5.10 15.32
C ARG A 229 -21.49 -4.34 16.55
N LYS A 230 -20.17 -4.28 16.69
CA LYS A 230 -19.52 -3.50 17.74
C LYS A 230 -19.80 -2.00 17.57
N PHE A 231 -19.85 -1.55 16.32
CA PHE A 231 -20.16 -0.16 16.00
C PHE A 231 -21.69 0.04 15.89
N LYS A 232 -22.17 1.05 16.58
CA LYS A 232 -23.57 1.50 16.53
C LYS A 232 -23.81 2.65 15.56
N LEU A 233 -22.73 3.37 15.23
CA LEU A 233 -22.73 4.44 14.24
C LEU A 233 -21.54 4.25 13.30
N LEU A 234 -21.81 4.15 12.01
CA LEU A 234 -20.83 4.11 10.95
C LEU A 234 -20.99 5.34 10.05
N TYR A 235 -19.92 6.11 9.91
CA TYR A 235 -19.88 7.24 9.00
C TYR A 235 -19.07 6.86 7.75
N LEU A 236 -19.66 6.97 6.57
CA LEU A 236 -19.01 6.71 5.28
C LEU A 236 -18.71 8.04 4.58
N LEU A 237 -17.46 8.25 4.20
CA LEU A 237 -17.02 9.44 3.50
C LEU A 237 -16.44 9.06 2.14
N GLY A 238 -17.09 9.48 1.03
CA GLY A 238 -16.60 9.28 -0.33
C GLY A 238 -16.55 7.82 -0.78
N SER A 239 -17.45 6.98 -0.26
CA SER A 239 -17.59 5.57 -0.62
C SER A 239 -18.73 5.39 -1.64
#